data_3d5eb811db148bcc90b5cbd72599caef
#
_entry.id   3d5eb811db148bcc90b5cbd72599caef
#
_cell.length_a   1.000
_cell.length_b   1.000
_cell.length_c   1.000
_cell.angle_alpha   90.00
_cell.angle_beta   90.00
_cell.angle_gamma   90.00
#
_symmetry.space_group_name_H-M   'P 1'
#
loop_
_entity.id
_entity.type
_entity.pdbx_description
1 polymer ?
#
loop_
_entity_poly.entity_id
_entity_poly.type
_entity_poly.pdbx_seq_one_letter_code
_entity_poly.pdbx_strand_id
1 'polypeptide(L)'
;MLRAYWRQRAEHVASASACIQRMQKVLTEMNVQLANVISDISGLTGLAIIQAILDGERDRYKLADLAHARIQATREEIARSLEGNWRKELLFIILQQELNLYQIYQQQIAECDTALAAHLQSLDDKAEPGSKLPAAKAGKKAGGNAPTRF
;
A
#
# COMPACT_ATOMS: atom_id res chain seq x y z
N MET A 1 18.94 -9.33 14.54
CA MET A 1 18.35 -7.99 14.47
C MET A 1 17.64 -7.73 13.16
N LEU A 2 18.26 -7.91 12.05
CA LEU A 2 17.59 -7.69 10.79
C LEU A 2 16.34 -8.53 10.59
N ARG A 3 16.34 -9.76 11.08
CA ARG A 3 15.16 -10.59 10.95
C ARG A 3 13.98 -10.02 11.67
N ALA A 4 14.19 -9.38 12.80
CA ALA A 4 13.10 -8.80 13.57
C ALA A 4 12.47 -7.65 12.78
N TYR A 5 13.29 -6.81 12.13
CA TYR A 5 12.78 -5.73 11.31
C TYR A 5 12.02 -6.26 10.09
N TRP A 6 12.56 -7.31 9.45
CA TRP A 6 11.90 -7.88 8.29
C TRP A 6 10.55 -8.49 8.66
N ARG A 7 10.46 -9.16 9.80
CA ARG A 7 9.21 -9.74 10.24
C ARG A 7 8.20 -8.66 10.58
N GLN A 8 8.64 -7.61 11.26
CA GLN A 8 7.76 -6.52 11.64
C GLN A 8 7.22 -5.83 10.39
N ARG A 9 8.09 -5.59 9.42
CA ARG A 9 7.66 -4.98 8.17
C ARG A 9 6.65 -5.87 7.44
N ALA A 10 6.91 -7.17 7.40
CA ALA A 10 6.01 -8.10 6.73
C ALA A 10 4.64 -8.13 7.39
N GLU A 11 4.59 -8.01 8.71
CA GLU A 11 3.32 -7.99 9.40
C GLU A 11 2.56 -6.71 9.11
N HIS A 12 3.24 -5.58 9.01
CA HIS A 12 2.57 -4.33 8.67
C HIS A 12 2.07 -4.36 7.22
N VAL A 13 2.82 -4.96 6.30
CA VAL A 13 2.38 -5.10 4.92
C VAL A 13 1.12 -5.95 4.85
N ALA A 14 1.09 -7.06 5.59
CA ALA A 14 -0.09 -7.93 5.62
C ALA A 14 -1.29 -7.20 6.21
N SER A 15 -1.08 -6.42 7.26
CA SER A 15 -2.16 -5.66 7.90
C SER A 15 -2.68 -4.57 6.97
N ALA A 16 -1.79 -3.89 6.24
CA ALA A 16 -2.20 -2.88 5.28
C ALA A 16 -3.04 -3.51 4.16
N SER A 17 -2.64 -4.68 3.69
CA SER A 17 -3.41 -5.38 2.66
C SER A 17 -4.79 -5.76 3.17
N ALA A 18 -4.89 -6.17 4.43
CA ALA A 18 -6.19 -6.49 5.01
C ALA A 18 -7.08 -5.26 5.07
N CYS A 19 -6.52 -4.08 5.35
CA CYS A 19 -7.29 -2.84 5.35
C CYS A 19 -7.86 -2.57 3.97
N ILE A 20 -7.08 -2.78 2.92
CA ILE A 20 -7.54 -2.59 1.55
C ILE A 20 -8.70 -3.53 1.24
N GLN A 21 -8.58 -4.79 1.64
CA GLN A 21 -9.65 -5.75 1.39
C GLN A 21 -10.93 -5.37 2.12
N ARG A 22 -10.82 -4.86 3.34
CA ARG A 22 -11.99 -4.43 4.09
C ARG A 22 -12.63 -3.20 3.47
N MET A 23 -11.82 -2.27 2.94
CA MET A 23 -12.36 -1.10 2.24
C MET A 23 -13.09 -1.52 0.98
N GLN A 24 -12.54 -2.47 0.23
CA GLN A 24 -13.20 -2.99 -0.96
C GLN A 24 -14.53 -3.65 -0.62
N LYS A 25 -14.58 -4.37 0.50
CA LYS A 25 -15.80 -5.02 0.91
C LYS A 25 -16.86 -3.99 1.27
N VAL A 26 -16.48 -2.92 1.96
CA VAL A 26 -17.41 -1.86 2.33
C VAL A 26 -17.94 -1.18 1.08
N LEU A 27 -17.08 -0.89 0.11
CA LEU A 27 -17.51 -0.27 -1.14
C LEU A 27 -18.48 -1.18 -1.89
N THR A 28 -18.21 -2.48 -1.90
CA THR A 28 -19.11 -3.44 -2.55
C THR A 28 -20.46 -3.47 -1.85
N GLU A 29 -20.49 -3.39 -0.53
CA GLU A 29 -21.73 -3.37 0.21
C GLU A 29 -22.55 -2.11 -0.07
N MET A 30 -21.90 -1.02 -0.45
CA MET A 30 -22.57 0.19 -0.89
C MET A 30 -22.84 0.15 -2.41
N ASN A 31 -22.55 -0.97 -3.04
CA ASN A 31 -22.71 -1.16 -4.47
C ASN A 31 -21.85 -0.20 -5.29
N VAL A 32 -20.70 0.19 -4.76
CA VAL A 32 -19.76 1.05 -5.47
C VAL A 32 -18.71 0.13 -6.05
N GLN A 33 -18.63 0.07 -7.37
CA GLN A 33 -17.79 -0.92 -8.05
C GLN A 33 -16.50 -0.33 -8.58
N LEU A 34 -15.89 0.53 -7.81
CA LEU A 34 -14.66 1.19 -8.20
C LEU A 34 -13.54 0.18 -8.51
N ALA A 35 -13.47 -0.88 -7.76
CA ALA A 35 -12.42 -1.89 -7.95
C ALA A 35 -12.54 -2.61 -9.29
N ASN A 36 -13.69 -2.53 -9.96
CA ASN A 36 -13.85 -3.16 -11.25
C ASN A 36 -13.22 -2.34 -12.39
N VAL A 37 -13.00 -1.06 -12.18
CA VAL A 37 -12.42 -0.21 -13.21
C VAL A 37 -11.03 0.29 -12.84
N ILE A 38 -10.72 0.32 -11.54
CA ILE A 38 -9.40 0.69 -11.09
C ILE A 38 -8.82 -0.56 -10.43
N SER A 39 -7.78 -1.10 -11.02
CA SER A 39 -7.26 -2.38 -10.58
C SER A 39 -6.71 -2.38 -9.17
N ASP A 40 -6.30 -1.24 -8.65
CA ASP A 40 -5.72 -1.18 -7.32
C ASP A 40 -6.23 0.04 -6.59
N ILE A 41 -7.13 -0.15 -5.65
CA ILE A 41 -7.68 0.97 -4.91
C ILE A 41 -6.70 1.53 -3.89
N SER A 42 -5.58 0.85 -3.67
CA SER A 42 -4.54 1.39 -2.79
C SER A 42 -3.62 2.36 -3.51
N GLY A 43 -3.78 2.53 -4.82
CA GLY A 43 -2.99 3.49 -5.57
C GLY A 43 -3.48 4.92 -5.32
N LEU A 44 -2.78 5.87 -5.88
CA LEU A 44 -3.09 7.28 -5.65
C LEU A 44 -4.53 7.63 -6.01
N THR A 45 -5.00 7.16 -7.16
CA THR A 45 -6.35 7.47 -7.60
C THR A 45 -7.39 6.86 -6.67
N GLY A 46 -7.22 5.59 -6.33
CA GLY A 46 -8.20 4.90 -5.48
C GLY A 46 -8.32 5.57 -4.12
N LEU A 47 -7.19 5.85 -3.48
CA LEU A 47 -7.21 6.47 -2.16
C LEU A 47 -7.73 7.89 -2.21
N ALA A 48 -7.41 8.65 -3.28
CA ALA A 48 -7.90 10.02 -3.43
C ALA A 48 -9.42 10.03 -3.56
N ILE A 49 -9.97 9.09 -4.31
CA ILE A 49 -11.42 8.97 -4.48
C ILE A 49 -12.08 8.59 -3.17
N ILE A 50 -11.53 7.62 -2.45
CA ILE A 50 -12.07 7.19 -1.17
C ILE A 50 -12.05 8.36 -0.18
N GLN A 51 -10.95 9.09 -0.13
CA GLN A 51 -10.84 10.23 0.79
C GLN A 51 -11.88 11.31 0.42
N ALA A 52 -12.05 11.60 -0.85
CA ALA A 52 -13.05 12.59 -1.28
C ALA A 52 -14.47 12.16 -0.91
N ILE A 53 -14.77 10.88 -1.05
CA ILE A 53 -16.07 10.34 -0.65
C ILE A 53 -16.27 10.54 0.85
N LEU A 54 -15.26 10.27 1.64
CA LEU A 54 -15.35 10.43 3.09
C LEU A 54 -15.47 11.90 3.48
N ASP A 55 -14.91 12.79 2.66
CA ASP A 55 -15.01 14.23 2.89
C ASP A 55 -16.38 14.80 2.45
N GLY A 56 -17.22 13.97 1.88
CA GLY A 56 -18.57 14.36 1.56
C GLY A 56 -18.89 14.54 0.08
N GLU A 57 -17.92 14.31 -0.80
CA GLU A 57 -18.17 14.49 -2.22
C GLU A 57 -19.08 13.37 -2.74
N ARG A 58 -20.11 13.73 -3.44
CA ARG A 58 -21.04 12.75 -4.01
C ARG A 58 -21.20 12.87 -5.51
N ASP A 59 -20.58 13.89 -6.12
CA ASP A 59 -20.66 14.06 -7.56
C ASP A 59 -19.66 13.09 -8.19
N ARG A 60 -20.20 12.08 -8.85
CA ARG A 60 -19.37 11.01 -9.43
C ARG A 60 -18.39 11.51 -10.47
N TYR A 61 -18.71 12.58 -11.17
CA TYR A 61 -17.82 13.14 -12.17
C TYR A 61 -16.65 13.89 -11.51
N LYS A 62 -16.90 14.57 -10.40
CA LYS A 62 -15.82 15.20 -9.67
C LYS A 62 -14.90 14.14 -9.09
N LEU A 63 -15.47 13.05 -8.64
CA LEU A 63 -14.67 11.94 -8.12
C LEU A 63 -13.85 11.32 -9.26
N ALA A 64 -14.43 11.14 -10.43
CA ALA A 64 -13.72 10.59 -11.57
C ALA A 64 -12.59 11.51 -12.02
N ASP A 65 -12.74 12.82 -11.85
CA ASP A 65 -11.71 13.77 -12.23
C ASP A 65 -10.46 13.66 -11.37
N LEU A 66 -10.50 12.91 -10.26
CA LEU A 66 -9.34 12.67 -9.45
C LEU A 66 -8.45 11.58 -10.04
N ALA A 67 -8.90 10.93 -11.10
CA ALA A 67 -8.13 9.84 -11.69
C ALA A 67 -6.83 10.32 -12.31
N HIS A 68 -5.78 9.58 -12.07
CA HIS A 68 -4.49 9.90 -12.62
C HIS A 68 -4.52 9.64 -14.13
N ALA A 69 -3.74 10.41 -14.88
CA ALA A 69 -3.71 10.30 -16.32
C ALA A 69 -3.36 8.90 -16.83
N ARG A 70 -2.69 8.11 -16.02
CA ARG A 70 -2.29 6.77 -16.44
C ARG A 70 -3.38 5.72 -16.30
N ILE A 71 -4.51 6.08 -15.68
CA ILE A 71 -5.59 5.14 -15.53
C ILE A 71 -6.19 4.92 -16.89
N GLN A 72 -6.38 3.68 -17.27
CA GLN A 72 -6.91 3.36 -18.58
C GLN A 72 -8.41 3.52 -18.69
N ALA A 73 -9.11 3.46 -17.58
CA ALA A 73 -10.54 3.63 -17.58
C ALA A 73 -10.90 5.07 -17.94
N THR A 74 -11.97 5.25 -18.69
CA THR A 74 -12.41 6.58 -19.07
C THR A 74 -13.12 7.25 -17.90
N ARG A 75 -13.27 8.55 -18.00
CA ARG A 75 -14.01 9.33 -16.99
C ARG A 75 -15.41 8.78 -16.80
N GLU A 76 -16.08 8.43 -17.91
CA GLU A 76 -17.42 7.87 -17.84
C GLU A 76 -17.45 6.50 -17.16
N GLU A 77 -16.48 5.67 -17.43
CA GLU A 77 -16.42 4.36 -16.81
C GLU A 77 -16.21 4.49 -15.30
N ILE A 78 -15.33 5.41 -14.88
CA ILE A 78 -15.09 5.63 -13.47
C ILE A 78 -16.34 6.21 -12.80
N ALA A 79 -16.97 7.19 -13.45
CA ALA A 79 -18.17 7.80 -12.89
C ALA A 79 -19.27 6.75 -12.72
N ARG A 80 -19.42 5.86 -13.70
CA ARG A 80 -20.44 4.83 -13.62
C ARG A 80 -20.15 3.85 -12.48
N SER A 81 -18.88 3.55 -12.25
CA SER A 81 -18.51 2.64 -11.17
C SER A 81 -18.77 3.25 -9.79
N LEU A 82 -18.92 4.57 -9.73
CA LEU A 82 -19.15 5.26 -8.46
C LEU A 82 -20.63 5.45 -8.14
N GLU A 83 -21.52 4.93 -8.99
CA GLU A 83 -22.93 4.95 -8.68
C GLU A 83 -23.14 3.90 -7.61
N GLY A 84 -23.67 4.28 -6.49
CA GLY A 84 -23.87 3.34 -5.40
C GLY A 84 -24.92 3.83 -4.42
N ASN A 85 -25.10 3.08 -3.35
CA ASN A 85 -26.04 3.42 -2.31
C ASN A 85 -25.29 4.12 -1.19
N TRP A 86 -25.32 5.45 -1.21
CA TRP A 86 -24.57 6.24 -0.24
C TRP A 86 -25.30 6.47 1.06
N ARG A 87 -26.43 5.80 1.26
CA ARG A 87 -27.21 6.01 2.48
C ARG A 87 -26.76 5.17 3.67
N LYS A 88 -25.83 4.26 3.45
CA LYS A 88 -25.38 3.37 4.51
C LYS A 88 -24.29 4.05 5.33
N GLU A 89 -24.69 5.01 6.13
CA GLU A 89 -23.71 5.81 6.88
C GLU A 89 -22.77 5.04 7.77
N LEU A 90 -23.25 3.93 8.33
CA LEU A 90 -22.37 3.15 9.19
C LEU A 90 -21.17 2.60 8.42
N LEU A 91 -21.34 2.37 7.11
CA LEU A 91 -20.24 1.85 6.31
C LEU A 91 -19.18 2.92 6.10
N PHE A 92 -19.55 4.20 6.17
CA PHE A 92 -18.57 5.27 6.07
C PHE A 92 -17.64 5.26 7.29
N ILE A 93 -18.17 4.94 8.46
CA ILE A 93 -17.34 4.86 9.66
C ILE A 93 -16.30 3.77 9.50
N ILE A 94 -16.71 2.61 8.99
CA ILE A 94 -15.79 1.50 8.76
C ILE A 94 -14.75 1.90 7.71
N LEU A 95 -15.21 2.52 6.62
CA LEU A 95 -14.31 2.94 5.55
C LEU A 95 -13.27 3.93 6.07
N GLN A 96 -13.69 4.90 6.88
CA GLN A 96 -12.79 5.88 7.45
C GLN A 96 -11.76 5.23 8.38
N GLN A 97 -12.22 4.31 9.22
CA GLN A 97 -11.32 3.64 10.15
C GLN A 97 -10.30 2.78 9.42
N GLU A 98 -10.72 2.06 8.39
CA GLU A 98 -9.79 1.22 7.64
C GLU A 98 -8.79 2.08 6.85
N LEU A 99 -9.22 3.22 6.32
CA LEU A 99 -8.31 4.12 5.64
C LEU A 99 -7.29 4.69 6.61
N ASN A 100 -7.71 5.07 7.81
CA ASN A 100 -6.80 5.58 8.82
C ASN A 100 -5.77 4.53 9.21
N LEU A 101 -6.21 3.30 9.42
CA LEU A 101 -5.30 2.21 9.76
C LEU A 101 -4.33 1.93 8.62
N TYR A 102 -4.83 1.95 7.39
CA TYR A 102 -3.98 1.73 6.24
C TYR A 102 -2.86 2.78 6.19
N GLN A 103 -3.20 4.04 6.43
CA GLN A 103 -2.21 5.12 6.42
C GLN A 103 -1.19 4.95 7.54
N ILE A 104 -1.64 4.50 8.72
CA ILE A 104 -0.74 4.22 9.84
C ILE A 104 0.21 3.09 9.48
N TYR A 105 -0.29 2.00 8.89
CA TYR A 105 0.57 0.89 8.51
C TYR A 105 1.57 1.31 7.45
N GLN A 106 1.18 2.17 6.50
CA GLN A 106 2.12 2.66 5.49
C GLN A 106 3.22 3.49 6.13
N GLN A 107 2.90 4.28 7.15
CA GLN A 107 3.89 5.04 7.86
C GLN A 107 4.82 4.12 8.64
N GLN A 108 4.29 3.08 9.28
CA GLN A 108 5.10 2.12 10.01
C GLN A 108 6.02 1.34 9.08
N ILE A 109 5.56 1.01 7.89
CA ILE A 109 6.40 0.34 6.90
C ILE A 109 7.54 1.27 6.51
N ALA A 110 7.27 2.54 6.28
CA ALA A 110 8.30 3.50 5.93
C ALA A 110 9.33 3.66 7.06
N GLU A 111 8.87 3.60 8.31
CA GLU A 111 9.77 3.65 9.46
C GLU A 111 10.66 2.41 9.52
N CYS A 112 10.11 1.25 9.23
CA CYS A 112 10.90 0.02 9.17
C CYS A 112 11.94 0.12 8.07
N ASP A 113 11.57 0.66 6.91
CA ASP A 113 12.49 0.79 5.80
C ASP A 113 13.62 1.76 6.14
N THR A 114 13.31 2.84 6.84
CA THR A 114 14.32 3.80 7.27
C THR A 114 15.26 3.15 8.28
N ALA A 115 14.71 2.40 9.23
CA ALA A 115 15.55 1.72 10.24
C ALA A 115 16.43 0.68 9.61
N LEU A 116 15.91 -0.08 8.65
CA LEU A 116 16.69 -1.08 7.95
C LEU A 116 17.80 -0.42 7.15
N ALA A 117 17.51 0.66 6.45
CA ALA A 117 18.53 1.36 5.67
C ALA A 117 19.61 1.91 6.57
N ALA A 118 19.23 2.46 7.71
CA ALA A 118 20.22 2.99 8.66
C ALA A 118 21.11 1.88 9.21
N HIS A 119 20.51 0.73 9.49
CA HIS A 119 21.29 -0.39 10.02
C HIS A 119 22.26 -0.92 8.98
N LEU A 120 21.83 -1.04 7.73
CA LEU A 120 22.69 -1.50 6.65
C LEU A 120 23.80 -0.49 6.39
N GLN A 121 23.51 0.79 6.49
CA GLN A 121 24.50 1.82 6.30
C GLN A 121 25.56 1.71 7.41
N SER A 122 25.13 1.45 8.63
CA SER A 122 26.04 1.29 9.74
C SER A 122 26.98 0.11 9.52
N LEU A 123 26.48 -0.96 8.94
CA LEU A 123 27.31 -2.12 8.67
C LEU A 123 28.33 -1.80 7.57
N ASP A 124 27.95 -1.03 6.58
CA ASP A 124 28.85 -0.68 5.51
C ASP A 124 29.94 0.24 6.05
N ASP A 125 29.61 1.14 6.97
CA ASP A 125 30.58 2.04 7.53
C ASP A 125 31.59 1.26 8.36
N LYS A 126 31.17 0.18 8.98
CA LYS A 126 32.09 -0.60 9.77
C LYS A 126 32.97 -1.45 8.89
N ALA A 127 32.58 -1.66 7.67
CA ALA A 127 33.37 -2.44 6.78
C ALA A 127 34.43 -1.52 6.25
N GLU A 128 35.55 -1.44 6.87
CA GLU A 128 36.58 -0.61 6.43
C GLU A 128 36.97 -0.84 5.03
N PRO A 129 37.39 0.16 4.44
CA PRO A 129 37.79 0.10 3.06
C PRO A 129 38.82 -0.94 2.88
N GLY A 130 39.64 -1.03 3.82
CA GLY A 130 40.70 -1.97 3.62
C GLY A 130 40.26 -3.39 3.73
N SER A 131 39.12 -3.55 4.28
CA SER A 131 38.78 -4.89 4.49
C SER A 131 38.19 -5.36 3.24
N LYS A 132 38.93 -5.72 2.35
CA LYS A 132 38.42 -6.17 1.18
C LYS A 132 37.72 -7.38 1.39
N LEU A 133 36.57 -7.44 1.31
CA LEU A 133 35.85 -8.60 1.43
C LEU A 133 36.26 -9.54 0.41
N PRO A 134 36.32 -10.67 0.68
CA PRO A 134 36.73 -11.71 -0.22
C PRO A 134 35.57 -11.86 -1.14
N ALA A 135 35.16 -10.88 -1.58
CA ALA A 135 34.08 -10.95 -2.47
C ALA A 135 34.24 -12.02 -3.46
N ALA A 136 35.35 -12.22 -3.77
CA ALA A 136 35.55 -13.20 -4.75
C ALA A 136 34.82 -14.43 -4.46
N LYS A 137 34.96 -14.86 -3.29
CA LYS A 137 34.34 -16.06 -3.04
C LYS A 137 33.00 -15.99 -3.27
N ALA A 138 32.52 -14.94 -3.32
CA ALA A 138 31.17 -14.82 -3.49
C ALA A 138 30.76 -15.62 -4.63
N GLY A 139 31.51 -15.65 -5.48
CA GLY A 139 31.08 -16.27 -6.69
C GLY A 139 30.55 -17.60 -6.43
N LYS A 140 30.92 -18.08 -5.44
CA LYS A 140 30.55 -19.30 -5.27
C LYS A 140 29.21 -19.46 -5.24
N LYS A 141 28.69 -19.39 -5.88
CA LYS A 141 27.41 -19.56 -6.03
C LYS A 141 26.72 -19.99 -5.13
N ALA A 142 26.74 -19.92 -4.86
CA ALA A 142 26.21 -20.16 -3.96
C ALA A 142 25.02 -20.77 -3.85
N GLY A 143 24.91 -21.36 -4.18
CA GLY A 143 23.92 -22.15 -3.96
C GLY A 143 22.75 -21.45 -3.74
N GLY A 144 22.66 -20.81 -4.12
CA GLY A 144 21.59 -20.18 -4.01
C GLY A 144 20.68 -20.24 -3.01
N ASN A 145 20.19 -20.75 -2.60
CA ASN A 145 19.22 -20.79 -1.76
C ASN A 145 19.36 -19.98 -0.68
N ALA A 146 20.14 -19.78 -0.31
CA ALA A 146 20.27 -19.16 0.80
C ALA A 146 19.48 -18.04 1.05
N PRO A 147 19.59 -17.21 0.41
CA PRO A 147 19.06 -16.01 0.66
C PRO A 147 17.76 -15.90 1.15
N THR A 148 17.17 -16.52 0.67
CA THR A 148 15.92 -16.29 0.96
C THR A 148 15.58 -16.31 2.28
N ARG A 149 16.27 -16.68 3.04
CA ARG A 149 15.84 -16.82 4.20
C ARG A 149 15.78 -15.71 4.96
N PHE A 150 15.40 -14.95 4.97
CA PHE A 150 15.31 -14.01 5.94
C PHE A 150 13.98 -13.85 6.27
#